data_409d3182ad4bf6477591bac6ed382729
#
_entry.id   409d3182ad4bf6477591bac6ed382729
#
_cell.length_a   1.000
_cell.length_b   1.000
_cell.length_c   1.000
_cell.angle_alpha   90.00
_cell.angle_beta   90.00
_cell.angle_gamma   90.00
#
_symmetry.space_group_name_H-M   'P 1'
#
loop_
_entity.id
_entity.type
_entity.pdbx_description
1 polymer ?
#
loop_
_entity_poly.entity_id
_entity_poly.type
_entity_poly.pdbx_seq_one_letter_code
_entity_poly.pdbx_strand_id
1 'polypeptide(L)'
;MVAVEATASERLAALAASYWEERLRDYPTFATALGHREHDDRLSDITPEGRSDILTRRTRTRAAARAIPAKDLEGQDRITRSALITEVESEIDDLACDLEDWTVDPLAGPQVSLLNIESYQPVRTPEEGRAMIRRWRAMAAFVDDHAANLKRGLAEGKVAVRACVDKVIDELKDLMRKRPGDWPLLRPLAALPTDWSQRQRREFREALSAAVRDYVYPAFVRYQKVLESQVRPRARPQEKAGILHVPGGREAYLRLIRVYTALDLSPEELHGTGLREVARINQEMETLGRKVFGIRNRGKILRRLRTDPSLYFATRDEVAETAERALLRAKVAIPRVFGRLPKADCDVVRMGAHEEKHSTIAYYRTPAADGSRPGSFYVNTSAPDTRPRYEAEALAYHEAIPGHHLQIAISQELTGIPEFRRHGGVTAFVEGWGLYSERLADEMGLYSSDLDRVGMVSYDAWRACRLVVDTGMHAMRWSRQRAIDFMRENTALAENNIGNEVDRYIAWPAQALAYKTGQLEILRLRRFAEKRLGARFDLRRFHDAVLENGAVSLQALRDAVRAYASA
;
A
#
# COMPACT_ATOMS: atom_id res chain seq x y z
N MET A 1 6.85 50.59 11.70
CA MET A 1 7.41 49.26 11.80
C MET A 1 7.36 48.62 10.43
N VAL A 2 8.51 48.44 9.78
CA VAL A 2 8.59 47.67 8.53
C VAL A 2 8.27 46.23 8.90
N ALA A 3 7.19 45.67 8.34
CA ALA A 3 6.92 44.24 8.50
C ALA A 3 8.13 43.47 7.93
N VAL A 4 8.82 42.70 8.75
CA VAL A 4 9.90 41.82 8.28
C VAL A 4 9.24 40.79 7.36
N GLU A 5 9.59 40.83 6.08
CA GLU A 5 9.07 39.90 5.10
C GLU A 5 9.54 38.47 5.48
N ALA A 6 8.62 37.49 5.56
CA ALA A 6 8.93 36.15 5.94
C ALA A 6 9.98 35.53 5.00
N THR A 7 10.97 34.86 5.55
CA THR A 7 12.03 34.18 4.79
C THR A 7 11.45 33.07 3.90
N ALA A 8 12.21 32.61 2.91
CA ALA A 8 11.81 31.48 2.06
C ALA A 8 11.52 30.22 2.87
N SER A 9 12.35 29.94 3.89
CA SER A 9 12.18 28.79 4.81
C SER A 9 10.90 28.90 5.65
N GLU A 10 10.61 30.08 6.21
CA GLU A 10 9.38 30.29 7.00
C GLU A 10 8.12 30.16 6.12
N ARG A 11 8.15 30.71 4.90
CA ARG A 11 7.03 30.55 3.94
C ARG A 11 6.82 29.07 3.57
N LEU A 12 7.90 28.32 3.35
CA LEU A 12 7.83 26.89 3.05
C LEU A 12 7.28 26.10 4.22
N ALA A 13 7.75 26.37 5.44
CA ALA A 13 7.28 25.69 6.65
C ALA A 13 5.79 25.92 6.88
N ALA A 14 5.31 27.17 6.75
CA ALA A 14 3.90 27.51 6.85
C ALA A 14 3.05 26.81 5.77
N LEU A 15 3.55 26.77 4.52
CA LEU A 15 2.86 26.11 3.41
C LEU A 15 2.77 24.58 3.63
N ALA A 16 3.84 23.95 4.12
CA ALA A 16 3.89 22.52 4.42
C ALA A 16 2.93 22.15 5.56
N ALA A 17 2.86 22.98 6.61
CA ALA A 17 1.92 22.80 7.71
C ALA A 17 0.47 22.94 7.23
N SER A 18 0.16 23.99 6.45
CA SER A 18 -1.19 24.18 5.88
C SER A 18 -1.61 23.02 4.99
N TYR A 19 -0.70 22.52 4.14
CA TYR A 19 -0.96 21.35 3.29
C TYR A 19 -1.29 20.12 4.14
N TRP A 20 -0.55 19.89 5.24
CA TRP A 20 -0.77 18.75 6.13
C TRP A 20 -2.14 18.79 6.79
N GLU A 21 -2.54 19.93 7.35
CA GLU A 21 -3.87 20.14 7.94
C GLU A 21 -4.99 19.95 6.93
N GLU A 22 -4.80 20.50 5.71
CA GLU A 22 -5.75 20.27 4.61
C GLU A 22 -5.87 18.79 4.25
N ARG A 23 -4.75 18.06 4.19
CA ARG A 23 -4.73 16.63 3.88
C ARG A 23 -5.45 15.79 4.94
N LEU A 24 -5.21 16.06 6.23
CA LEU A 24 -5.91 15.35 7.32
C LEU A 24 -7.42 15.59 7.26
N ARG A 25 -7.84 16.79 6.94
CA ARG A 25 -9.25 17.13 6.77
C ARG A 25 -9.88 16.45 5.54
N ASP A 26 -9.18 16.41 4.42
CA ASP A 26 -9.66 15.85 3.15
C ASP A 26 -9.71 14.31 3.19
N TYR A 27 -8.85 13.68 4.00
CA TYR A 27 -8.76 12.22 4.18
C TYR A 27 -8.94 11.80 5.65
N PRO A 28 -10.15 11.92 6.22
CA PRO A 28 -10.41 11.72 7.65
C PRO A 28 -10.05 10.32 8.17
N THR A 29 -10.19 9.28 7.35
CA THR A 29 -9.83 7.91 7.74
C THR A 29 -8.31 7.73 7.83
N PHE A 30 -7.54 8.39 6.98
CA PHE A 30 -6.09 8.47 7.08
C PHE A 30 -5.66 9.22 8.36
N ALA A 31 -6.29 10.35 8.66
CA ALA A 31 -6.06 11.09 9.91
C ALA A 31 -6.31 10.20 11.14
N THR A 32 -7.44 9.46 11.16
CA THR A 32 -7.75 8.48 12.21
C THR A 32 -6.67 7.41 12.36
N ALA A 33 -6.17 6.86 11.25
CA ALA A 33 -5.14 5.81 11.27
C ALA A 33 -3.81 6.33 11.86
N LEU A 34 -3.49 7.61 11.68
CA LEU A 34 -2.33 8.27 12.27
C LEU A 34 -2.53 8.68 13.74
N GLY A 35 -3.77 8.63 14.25
CA GLY A 35 -4.09 9.01 15.62
C GLY A 35 -4.69 10.41 15.78
N HIS A 36 -4.89 11.16 14.71
CA HIS A 36 -5.61 12.43 14.71
C HIS A 36 -7.12 12.19 14.85
N ARG A 37 -7.71 12.61 15.97
CA ARG A 37 -9.09 12.28 16.35
C ARG A 37 -10.14 13.33 16.00
N GLU A 38 -9.70 14.52 15.62
CA GLU A 38 -10.57 15.67 15.31
C GLU A 38 -11.48 15.45 14.10
N HIS A 39 -11.20 14.42 13.29
CA HIS A 39 -11.98 14.05 12.10
C HIS A 39 -12.64 12.68 12.18
N ASP A 40 -12.70 12.07 13.38
CA ASP A 40 -13.21 10.70 13.59
C ASP A 40 -14.73 10.55 13.31
N ASP A 41 -15.42 11.65 13.08
CA ASP A 41 -16.85 11.67 12.74
C ASP A 41 -17.16 11.80 11.23
N ARG A 42 -16.12 11.89 10.37
CA ARG A 42 -16.25 12.22 8.95
C ARG A 42 -15.67 11.13 8.04
N LEU A 43 -16.08 11.20 6.76
CA LEU A 43 -15.48 10.48 5.63
C LEU A 43 -15.04 11.49 4.57
N SER A 44 -14.20 11.07 3.63
CA SER A 44 -13.79 11.89 2.50
C SER A 44 -15.00 12.25 1.64
N ASP A 45 -14.98 13.47 1.08
CA ASP A 45 -15.97 13.87 0.07
C ASP A 45 -15.50 13.40 -1.31
N ILE A 46 -16.13 12.36 -1.82
CA ILE A 46 -15.85 11.74 -3.12
C ILE A 46 -16.77 12.23 -4.24
N THR A 47 -17.63 13.22 -3.96
CA THR A 47 -18.47 13.86 -4.98
C THR A 47 -17.62 14.63 -6.00
N PRO A 48 -18.13 14.94 -7.20
CA PRO A 48 -17.41 15.78 -8.14
C PRO A 48 -17.01 17.13 -7.57
N GLU A 49 -17.89 17.74 -6.78
CA GLU A 49 -17.67 19.01 -6.10
C GLU A 49 -16.54 18.89 -5.07
N GLY A 50 -16.57 17.87 -4.20
CA GLY A 50 -15.54 17.63 -3.21
C GLY A 50 -14.15 17.38 -3.85
N ARG A 51 -14.11 16.57 -4.92
CA ARG A 51 -12.87 16.33 -5.70
C ARG A 51 -12.35 17.60 -6.35
N SER A 52 -13.23 18.44 -6.92
CA SER A 52 -12.87 19.73 -7.51
C SER A 52 -12.29 20.71 -6.49
N ASP A 53 -12.86 20.70 -5.27
CA ASP A 53 -12.36 21.53 -4.18
C ASP A 53 -10.96 21.08 -3.71
N ILE A 54 -10.74 19.78 -3.59
CA ILE A 54 -9.40 19.23 -3.29
C ILE A 54 -8.42 19.61 -4.40
N LEU A 55 -8.77 19.40 -5.67
CA LEU A 55 -7.93 19.75 -6.82
C LEU A 55 -7.55 21.25 -6.82
N THR A 56 -8.49 22.11 -6.49
CA THR A 56 -8.27 23.57 -6.40
C THR A 56 -7.25 23.89 -5.30
N ARG A 57 -7.41 23.33 -4.10
CA ARG A 57 -6.45 23.50 -3.00
C ARG A 57 -5.06 23.00 -3.38
N ARG A 58 -4.95 21.78 -3.94
CA ARG A 58 -3.66 21.21 -4.37
C ARG A 58 -2.99 22.04 -5.45
N THR A 59 -3.76 22.56 -6.42
CA THR A 59 -3.22 23.44 -7.47
C THR A 59 -2.67 24.75 -6.89
N ARG A 60 -3.35 25.34 -5.91
CA ARG A 60 -2.87 26.52 -5.18
C ARG A 60 -1.59 26.22 -4.40
N THR A 61 -1.54 25.12 -3.66
CA THR A 61 -0.35 24.70 -2.89
C THR A 61 0.85 24.46 -3.81
N ARG A 62 0.64 23.78 -4.97
CA ARG A 62 1.69 23.60 -5.99
C ARG A 62 2.24 24.92 -6.50
N ALA A 63 1.36 25.86 -6.84
CA ALA A 63 1.76 27.19 -7.34
C ALA A 63 2.57 27.94 -6.28
N ALA A 64 2.13 27.95 -5.02
CA ALA A 64 2.83 28.59 -3.91
C ALA A 64 4.22 27.94 -3.65
N ALA A 65 4.30 26.61 -3.65
CA ALA A 65 5.57 25.89 -3.47
C ALA A 65 6.56 26.18 -4.62
N ARG A 66 6.09 26.26 -5.86
CA ARG A 66 6.92 26.59 -7.02
C ARG A 66 7.39 28.05 -7.00
N ALA A 67 6.60 28.98 -6.45
CA ALA A 67 6.96 30.39 -6.31
C ALA A 67 8.07 30.63 -5.27
N ILE A 68 8.35 29.72 -4.35
CA ILE A 68 9.50 29.80 -3.45
C ILE A 68 10.78 29.42 -4.23
N PRO A 69 11.75 30.32 -4.44
CA PRO A 69 12.93 30.01 -5.26
C PRO A 69 13.81 28.96 -4.55
N ALA A 70 14.17 27.89 -5.25
CA ALA A 70 15.01 26.83 -4.68
C ALA A 70 16.41 27.31 -4.26
N LYS A 71 16.92 28.39 -4.87
CA LYS A 71 18.22 29.00 -4.54
C LYS A 71 18.24 29.65 -3.16
N ASP A 72 17.07 30.07 -2.66
CA ASP A 72 16.91 30.75 -1.36
C ASP A 72 16.68 29.75 -0.21
N LEU A 73 16.77 28.44 -0.51
CA LEU A 73 16.60 27.34 0.43
C LEU A 73 17.88 26.52 0.52
N GLU A 74 18.15 25.95 1.70
CA GLU A 74 19.30 25.09 1.95
C GLU A 74 18.92 23.75 2.59
N GLY A 75 19.81 22.78 2.50
CA GLY A 75 19.71 21.49 3.21
C GLY A 75 18.32 20.84 3.08
N GLN A 76 17.70 20.60 4.21
CA GLN A 76 16.39 19.93 4.32
C GLN A 76 15.22 20.73 3.71
N ASP A 77 15.32 22.05 3.61
CA ASP A 77 14.25 22.88 3.03
C ASP A 77 14.16 22.69 1.51
N ARG A 78 15.29 22.51 0.82
CA ARG A 78 15.27 22.15 -0.62
C ARG A 78 14.56 20.81 -0.85
N ILE A 79 14.83 19.83 0.00
CA ILE A 79 14.21 18.50 -0.07
C ILE A 79 12.72 18.62 0.27
N THR A 80 12.35 19.38 1.30
CA THR A 80 10.95 19.64 1.70
C THR A 80 10.17 20.28 0.55
N ARG A 81 10.73 21.29 -0.10
CA ARG A 81 10.07 21.93 -1.25
C ARG A 81 9.85 20.96 -2.40
N SER A 82 10.88 20.18 -2.76
CA SER A 82 10.78 19.16 -3.83
C SER A 82 9.76 18.09 -3.48
N ALA A 83 9.78 17.58 -2.25
CA ALA A 83 8.85 16.57 -1.76
C ALA A 83 7.41 17.10 -1.77
N LEU A 84 7.17 18.34 -1.30
CA LEU A 84 5.83 18.94 -1.31
C LEU A 84 5.29 19.08 -2.73
N ILE A 85 6.11 19.56 -3.67
CA ILE A 85 5.72 19.66 -5.08
C ILE A 85 5.35 18.27 -5.64
N THR A 86 6.19 17.27 -5.42
CA THR A 86 5.94 15.90 -5.91
C THR A 86 4.67 15.32 -5.32
N GLU A 87 4.46 15.45 -4.02
CA GLU A 87 3.27 14.92 -3.31
C GLU A 87 1.99 15.56 -3.86
N VAL A 88 1.99 16.88 -3.98
CA VAL A 88 0.82 17.63 -4.48
C VAL A 88 0.55 17.35 -5.95
N GLU A 89 1.59 17.19 -6.78
CA GLU A 89 1.44 16.81 -8.19
C GLU A 89 0.90 15.40 -8.35
N SER A 90 1.32 14.48 -7.47
CA SER A 90 0.79 13.12 -7.41
C SER A 90 -0.71 13.12 -7.10
N GLU A 91 -1.16 13.91 -6.09
CA GLU A 91 -2.59 14.02 -5.78
C GLU A 91 -3.39 14.69 -6.93
N ILE A 92 -2.84 15.70 -7.60
CA ILE A 92 -3.46 16.33 -8.78
C ILE A 92 -3.60 15.33 -9.93
N ASP A 93 -2.56 14.55 -10.22
CA ASP A 93 -2.58 13.54 -11.28
C ASP A 93 -3.57 12.41 -10.96
N ASP A 94 -3.65 11.96 -9.70
CA ASP A 94 -4.59 10.93 -9.24
C ASP A 94 -6.04 11.40 -9.40
N LEU A 95 -6.38 12.58 -8.87
CA LEU A 95 -7.71 13.20 -8.98
C LEU A 95 -8.14 13.37 -10.45
N ALA A 96 -7.19 13.70 -11.34
CA ALA A 96 -7.47 13.87 -12.77
C ALA A 96 -7.74 12.55 -13.53
N CYS A 97 -7.56 11.39 -12.89
CA CYS A 97 -7.85 10.08 -13.48
C CYS A 97 -9.30 9.64 -13.32
N ASP A 98 -10.12 10.34 -12.50
CA ASP A 98 -11.53 10.03 -12.23
C ASP A 98 -11.78 8.55 -11.93
N LEU A 99 -10.92 7.92 -11.13
CA LEU A 99 -11.00 6.48 -10.84
C LEU A 99 -12.32 6.10 -10.19
N GLU A 100 -12.90 6.96 -9.36
CA GLU A 100 -14.18 6.76 -8.68
C GLU A 100 -15.35 6.57 -9.65
N ASP A 101 -15.22 7.04 -10.88
CA ASP A 101 -16.29 6.98 -11.87
C ASP A 101 -16.45 5.59 -12.50
N TRP A 102 -15.43 4.74 -12.42
CA TRP A 102 -15.48 3.44 -13.08
C TRP A 102 -14.79 2.28 -12.32
N THR A 103 -14.16 2.55 -11.20
CA THR A 103 -13.50 1.48 -10.43
C THR A 103 -14.52 0.76 -9.55
N VAL A 104 -14.58 -0.56 -9.68
CA VAL A 104 -15.24 -1.47 -8.77
C VAL A 104 -14.18 -2.41 -8.22
N ASP A 105 -13.84 -2.23 -6.95
CA ASP A 105 -12.64 -2.81 -6.36
C ASP A 105 -13.00 -3.88 -5.31
N PRO A 106 -12.61 -5.16 -5.54
CA PRO A 106 -12.85 -6.23 -4.60
C PRO A 106 -11.92 -6.20 -3.38
N LEU A 107 -10.86 -5.35 -3.35
CA LEU A 107 -9.87 -5.32 -2.26
C LEU A 107 -9.96 -4.07 -1.39
N ALA A 108 -10.38 -2.93 -1.96
CA ALA A 108 -10.46 -1.66 -1.24
C ALA A 108 -11.75 -0.88 -1.50
N GLY A 109 -12.71 -1.46 -2.20
CA GLY A 109 -14.03 -0.87 -2.39
C GLY A 109 -14.74 -0.59 -1.06
N PRO A 110 -15.86 0.17 -1.06
CA PRO A 110 -16.54 0.57 0.16
C PRO A 110 -16.96 -0.63 1.04
N GLN A 111 -17.24 -1.80 0.44
CA GLN A 111 -17.58 -3.03 1.15
C GLN A 111 -16.40 -3.62 1.96
N VAL A 112 -15.17 -3.18 1.70
CA VAL A 112 -13.98 -3.57 2.45
C VAL A 112 -13.48 -2.42 3.31
N SER A 113 -13.24 -1.25 2.72
CA SER A 113 -12.61 -0.11 3.38
C SER A 113 -13.44 0.40 4.57
N LEU A 114 -14.75 0.58 4.40
CA LEU A 114 -15.61 1.07 5.48
C LEU A 114 -15.75 0.06 6.61
N LEU A 115 -15.81 -1.24 6.30
CA LEU A 115 -15.94 -2.28 7.32
C LEU A 115 -14.67 -2.46 8.15
N ASN A 116 -13.51 -1.99 7.66
CA ASN A 116 -12.24 -2.09 8.37
C ASN A 116 -11.92 -0.88 9.27
N ILE A 117 -12.70 0.23 9.18
CA ILE A 117 -12.43 1.44 9.96
C ILE A 117 -12.44 1.15 11.48
N GLU A 118 -13.30 0.25 11.93
CA GLU A 118 -13.41 -0.13 13.35
C GLU A 118 -12.10 -0.66 13.93
N SER A 119 -11.22 -1.25 13.11
CA SER A 119 -9.95 -1.83 13.57
C SER A 119 -8.91 -0.78 13.98
N TYR A 120 -9.03 0.47 13.53
CA TYR A 120 -8.10 1.54 13.83
C TYR A 120 -8.77 2.81 14.42
N GLN A 121 -10.09 2.81 14.60
CA GLN A 121 -10.82 3.85 15.34
C GLN A 121 -11.24 3.33 16.71
N PRO A 122 -10.43 3.54 17.77
CA PRO A 122 -10.77 3.09 19.12
C PRO A 122 -11.90 3.92 19.71
N VAL A 123 -12.60 3.33 20.70
CA VAL A 123 -13.61 4.00 21.51
C VAL A 123 -13.20 3.91 22.98
N ARG A 124 -12.62 4.99 23.50
CA ARG A 124 -12.15 5.09 24.89
C ARG A 124 -13.06 5.98 25.73
N THR A 125 -13.60 7.04 25.10
CA THR A 125 -14.46 8.02 25.76
C THR A 125 -15.86 8.04 25.11
N PRO A 126 -16.89 8.52 25.84
CA PRO A 126 -18.22 8.72 25.26
C PRO A 126 -18.23 9.66 24.04
N GLU A 127 -17.31 10.63 23.98
CA GLU A 127 -17.18 11.53 22.82
C GLU A 127 -16.67 10.79 21.59
N GLU A 128 -15.62 9.97 21.72
CA GLU A 128 -15.14 9.09 20.66
C GLU A 128 -16.25 8.14 20.17
N GLY A 129 -17.08 7.62 21.10
CA GLY A 129 -18.27 6.83 20.77
C GLY A 129 -19.29 7.61 19.94
N ARG A 130 -19.56 8.87 20.28
CA ARG A 130 -20.44 9.75 19.50
C ARG A 130 -19.87 10.06 18.11
N ALA A 131 -18.57 10.31 18.01
CA ALA A 131 -17.89 10.52 16.72
C ALA A 131 -18.01 9.28 15.83
N MET A 132 -17.76 8.08 16.35
CA MET A 132 -17.95 6.83 15.63
C MET A 132 -19.37 6.67 15.11
N ILE A 133 -20.39 6.94 15.93
CA ILE A 133 -21.81 6.85 15.50
C ILE A 133 -22.09 7.83 14.36
N ARG A 134 -21.57 9.07 14.42
CA ARG A 134 -21.73 10.05 13.34
C ARG A 134 -21.09 9.54 12.04
N ARG A 135 -19.87 9.02 12.11
CA ARG A 135 -19.17 8.45 10.94
C ARG A 135 -19.92 7.25 10.36
N TRP A 136 -20.43 6.32 11.19
CA TRP A 136 -21.20 5.17 10.70
C TRP A 136 -22.48 5.62 9.98
N ARG A 137 -23.15 6.64 10.48
CA ARG A 137 -24.30 7.23 9.78
C ARG A 137 -23.91 7.86 8.45
N ALA A 138 -22.76 8.55 8.40
CA ALA A 138 -22.22 9.16 7.18
C ALA A 138 -21.82 8.13 6.11
N MET A 139 -21.55 6.88 6.48
CA MET A 139 -21.27 5.81 5.52
C MET A 139 -22.39 5.62 4.49
N ALA A 140 -23.63 5.89 4.87
CA ALA A 140 -24.76 5.76 3.94
C ALA A 140 -24.63 6.74 2.76
N ALA A 141 -24.38 8.01 3.03
CA ALA A 141 -24.14 9.02 1.99
C ALA A 141 -22.91 8.66 1.15
N PHE A 142 -21.81 8.29 1.79
CA PHE A 142 -20.58 7.91 1.09
C PHE A 142 -20.79 6.74 0.09
N VAL A 143 -21.54 5.70 0.49
CA VAL A 143 -21.86 4.56 -0.40
C VAL A 143 -22.78 4.99 -1.53
N ASP A 144 -23.77 5.87 -1.26
CA ASP A 144 -24.67 6.41 -2.27
C ASP A 144 -23.90 7.30 -3.27
N ASP A 145 -22.94 8.13 -2.82
CA ASP A 145 -22.07 8.95 -3.66
C ASP A 145 -21.17 8.07 -4.54
N HIS A 146 -20.62 6.99 -3.99
CA HIS A 146 -19.85 6.01 -4.76
C HIS A 146 -20.71 5.39 -5.88
N ALA A 147 -21.94 5.02 -5.57
CA ALA A 147 -22.90 4.53 -6.57
C ALA A 147 -23.26 5.61 -7.62
N ALA A 148 -23.36 6.87 -7.23
CA ALA A 148 -23.62 8.01 -8.12
C ALA A 148 -22.44 8.25 -9.07
N ASN A 149 -21.20 8.17 -8.58
CA ASN A 149 -19.99 8.26 -9.39
C ASN A 149 -19.97 7.18 -10.48
N LEU A 150 -20.23 5.92 -10.12
CA LEU A 150 -20.30 4.82 -11.10
C LEU A 150 -21.39 5.05 -12.16
N LYS A 151 -22.55 5.61 -11.79
CA LYS A 151 -23.61 5.96 -12.74
C LYS A 151 -23.20 7.07 -13.70
N ARG A 152 -22.47 8.08 -13.21
CA ARG A 152 -21.90 9.15 -14.05
C ARG A 152 -20.90 8.56 -15.04
N GLY A 153 -19.96 7.73 -14.57
CA GLY A 153 -19.02 7.04 -15.43
C GLY A 153 -19.69 6.19 -16.51
N LEU A 154 -20.78 5.47 -16.15
CA LEU A 154 -21.57 4.72 -17.15
C LEU A 154 -22.16 5.63 -18.24
N ALA A 155 -22.60 6.84 -17.90
CA ALA A 155 -23.12 7.81 -18.87
C ALA A 155 -22.02 8.32 -19.82
N GLU A 156 -20.76 8.37 -19.35
CA GLU A 156 -19.59 8.79 -20.11
C GLU A 156 -18.86 7.62 -20.81
N GLY A 157 -19.39 6.40 -20.73
CA GLY A 157 -18.75 5.21 -21.28
C GLY A 157 -17.55 4.70 -20.48
N LYS A 158 -17.32 5.24 -19.29
CA LYS A 158 -16.32 4.76 -18.32
C LYS A 158 -16.93 3.60 -17.54
N VAL A 159 -16.42 2.39 -17.71
CA VAL A 159 -17.04 1.19 -17.13
C VAL A 159 -16.00 0.27 -16.50
N ALA A 160 -16.38 -0.37 -15.38
CA ALA A 160 -15.57 -1.38 -14.67
C ALA A 160 -15.41 -2.67 -15.49
N VAL A 161 -14.45 -3.52 -15.10
CA VAL A 161 -14.28 -4.86 -15.64
C VAL A 161 -15.23 -5.83 -14.95
N ARG A 162 -15.90 -6.67 -15.74
CA ARG A 162 -16.92 -7.62 -15.27
C ARG A 162 -16.42 -8.52 -14.14
N ALA A 163 -15.21 -9.04 -14.25
CA ALA A 163 -14.66 -9.91 -13.22
C ALA A 163 -14.58 -9.26 -11.83
N CYS A 164 -14.19 -7.97 -11.76
CA CYS A 164 -14.18 -7.21 -10.51
C CYS A 164 -15.60 -6.92 -10.01
N VAL A 165 -16.52 -6.57 -10.92
CA VAL A 165 -17.93 -6.32 -10.56
C VAL A 165 -18.60 -7.57 -10.00
N ASP A 166 -18.40 -8.73 -10.63
CA ASP A 166 -18.96 -10.00 -10.19
C ASP A 166 -18.45 -10.37 -8.78
N LYS A 167 -17.14 -10.19 -8.51
CA LYS A 167 -16.55 -10.42 -7.18
C LYS A 167 -17.17 -9.52 -6.10
N VAL A 168 -17.27 -8.22 -6.37
CA VAL A 168 -17.86 -7.28 -5.39
C VAL A 168 -19.33 -7.59 -5.13
N ILE A 169 -20.08 -7.99 -6.16
CA ILE A 169 -21.46 -8.45 -5.99
C ILE A 169 -21.52 -9.69 -5.08
N ASP A 170 -20.63 -10.64 -5.26
CA ASP A 170 -20.59 -11.86 -4.43
C ASP A 170 -20.20 -11.53 -2.99
N GLU A 171 -19.21 -10.64 -2.77
CA GLU A 171 -18.85 -10.13 -1.44
C GLU A 171 -20.02 -9.45 -0.74
N LEU A 172 -20.74 -8.60 -1.46
CA LEU A 172 -21.94 -7.94 -0.93
C LEU A 172 -23.04 -8.95 -0.59
N LYS A 173 -23.28 -9.97 -1.44
CA LYS A 173 -24.23 -11.05 -1.14
C LYS A 173 -23.86 -11.80 0.13
N ASP A 174 -22.57 -12.11 0.30
CA ASP A 174 -22.09 -12.79 1.50
C ASP A 174 -22.23 -11.90 2.75
N LEU A 175 -21.99 -10.60 2.62
CA LEU A 175 -22.21 -9.65 3.69
C LEU A 175 -23.69 -9.54 4.05
N MET A 176 -24.59 -9.45 3.06
CA MET A 176 -26.03 -9.32 3.26
C MET A 176 -26.68 -10.59 3.85
N ARG A 177 -26.08 -11.77 3.71
CA ARG A 177 -26.54 -13.00 4.38
C ARG A 177 -26.34 -12.95 5.89
N LYS A 178 -25.40 -12.13 6.39
CA LYS A 178 -25.20 -11.91 7.81
C LYS A 178 -26.26 -10.97 8.34
N ARG A 179 -26.73 -11.20 9.56
CA ARG A 179 -27.61 -10.23 10.23
C ARG A 179 -26.81 -8.94 10.47
N PRO A 180 -27.44 -7.74 10.38
CA PRO A 180 -26.73 -6.48 10.67
C PRO A 180 -26.00 -6.48 12.02
N GLY A 181 -26.51 -7.21 13.02
CA GLY A 181 -25.89 -7.37 14.32
C GLY A 181 -24.56 -8.16 14.33
N ASP A 182 -24.27 -8.89 13.27
CA ASP A 182 -23.06 -9.71 13.12
C ASP A 182 -21.98 -9.01 12.26
N TRP A 183 -22.22 -7.74 11.88
CA TRP A 183 -21.29 -7.00 11.04
C TRP A 183 -20.06 -6.53 11.81
N PRO A 184 -18.88 -6.44 11.16
CA PRO A 184 -17.62 -5.99 11.80
C PRO A 184 -17.75 -4.64 12.50
N LEU A 185 -18.53 -3.71 11.95
CA LEU A 185 -18.78 -2.37 12.50
C LEU A 185 -19.35 -2.36 13.94
N LEU A 186 -19.83 -3.50 14.44
CA LEU A 186 -20.33 -3.65 15.82
C LEU A 186 -19.31 -4.30 16.77
N ARG A 187 -18.13 -4.65 16.31
CA ARG A 187 -17.05 -5.19 17.18
C ARG A 187 -16.68 -4.29 18.36
N PRO A 188 -16.70 -2.94 18.24
CA PRO A 188 -16.46 -2.08 19.39
C PRO A 188 -17.39 -2.33 20.59
N LEU A 189 -18.56 -2.92 20.37
CA LEU A 189 -19.50 -3.27 21.45
C LEU A 189 -19.02 -4.43 22.34
N ALA A 190 -18.06 -5.24 21.87
CA ALA A 190 -17.54 -6.39 22.61
C ALA A 190 -16.58 -5.98 23.74
N ALA A 191 -15.93 -4.81 23.64
CA ALA A 191 -14.89 -4.34 24.57
C ALA A 191 -15.09 -2.86 24.94
N LEU A 192 -16.24 -2.54 25.54
CA LEU A 192 -16.52 -1.17 26.01
C LEU A 192 -15.69 -0.83 27.25
N PRO A 193 -15.24 0.43 27.41
CA PRO A 193 -14.47 0.87 28.55
C PRO A 193 -15.16 0.57 29.89
N THR A 194 -14.38 0.13 30.87
CA THR A 194 -14.92 -0.31 32.18
C THR A 194 -15.42 0.83 33.03
N ASP A 195 -14.92 2.04 32.82
CA ASP A 195 -15.29 3.29 33.50
C ASP A 195 -16.60 3.93 32.97
N TRP A 196 -17.13 3.44 31.85
CA TRP A 196 -18.42 3.91 31.36
C TRP A 196 -19.57 3.42 32.25
N SER A 197 -20.50 4.32 32.60
CA SER A 197 -21.73 3.94 33.30
C SER A 197 -22.58 2.98 32.47
N GLN A 198 -23.43 2.20 33.13
CA GLN A 198 -24.35 1.28 32.45
C GLN A 198 -25.26 2.02 31.45
N ARG A 199 -25.66 3.26 31.77
CA ARG A 199 -26.44 4.10 30.88
C ARG A 199 -25.68 4.43 29.60
N GLN A 200 -24.43 4.90 29.71
CA GLN A 200 -23.57 5.24 28.56
C GLN A 200 -23.33 4.03 27.65
N ARG A 201 -23.04 2.85 28.25
CA ARG A 201 -22.87 1.61 27.49
C ARG A 201 -24.13 1.20 26.74
N ARG A 202 -25.30 1.33 27.35
CA ARG A 202 -26.57 1.01 26.73
C ARG A 202 -26.87 1.98 25.58
N GLU A 203 -26.79 3.29 25.84
CA GLU A 203 -27.02 4.33 24.83
C GLU A 203 -26.11 4.16 23.61
N PHE A 204 -24.82 3.89 23.83
CA PHE A 204 -23.86 3.66 22.76
C PHE A 204 -24.21 2.38 21.96
N ARG A 205 -24.52 1.28 22.65
CA ARG A 205 -24.89 0.02 22.01
C ARG A 205 -26.14 0.19 21.12
N GLU A 206 -27.18 0.82 21.64
CA GLU A 206 -28.42 1.09 20.90
C GLU A 206 -28.16 1.98 19.68
N ALA A 207 -27.44 3.08 19.86
CA ALA A 207 -27.17 4.04 18.81
C ALA A 207 -26.23 3.50 17.72
N LEU A 208 -25.19 2.74 18.07
CA LEU A 208 -24.29 2.12 17.10
C LEU A 208 -25.00 1.02 16.31
N SER A 209 -25.80 0.18 16.99
CA SER A 209 -26.59 -0.86 16.33
C SER A 209 -27.62 -0.24 15.39
N ALA A 210 -28.27 0.84 15.78
CA ALA A 210 -29.19 1.59 14.92
C ALA A 210 -28.45 2.21 13.72
N ALA A 211 -27.25 2.76 13.89
CA ALA A 211 -26.46 3.31 12.78
C ALA A 211 -26.17 2.24 11.71
N VAL A 212 -25.78 1.04 12.11
CA VAL A 212 -25.54 -0.07 11.16
C VAL A 212 -26.85 -0.53 10.50
N ARG A 213 -27.89 -0.78 11.29
CA ARG A 213 -29.16 -1.32 10.80
C ARG A 213 -29.93 -0.36 9.89
N ASP A 214 -29.99 0.93 10.26
CA ASP A 214 -30.90 1.89 9.63
C ASP A 214 -30.21 2.74 8.56
N TYR A 215 -28.87 2.82 8.56
CA TYR A 215 -28.10 3.63 7.62
C TYR A 215 -27.18 2.78 6.75
N VAL A 216 -26.26 2.02 7.35
CA VAL A 216 -25.19 1.33 6.60
C VAL A 216 -25.76 0.17 5.79
N TYR A 217 -26.53 -0.72 6.43
CA TYR A 217 -27.10 -1.89 5.75
C TYR A 217 -27.97 -1.52 4.53
N PRO A 218 -28.93 -0.57 4.64
CA PRO A 218 -29.72 -0.17 3.48
C PRO A 218 -28.91 0.46 2.34
N ALA A 219 -27.83 1.18 2.66
CA ALA A 219 -26.96 1.78 1.65
C ALA A 219 -26.24 0.69 0.83
N PHE A 220 -25.70 -0.35 1.48
CA PHE A 220 -25.09 -1.47 0.78
C PHE A 220 -26.10 -2.28 -0.04
N VAL A 221 -27.34 -2.42 0.40
CA VAL A 221 -28.41 -3.01 -0.42
C VAL A 221 -28.65 -2.21 -1.70
N ARG A 222 -28.68 -0.87 -1.61
CA ARG A 222 -28.81 0.01 -2.78
C ARG A 222 -27.60 -0.11 -3.71
N TYR A 223 -26.39 -0.13 -3.14
CA TYR A 223 -25.16 -0.27 -3.89
C TYR A 223 -25.12 -1.60 -4.66
N GLN A 224 -25.41 -2.71 -4.00
CA GLN A 224 -25.52 -4.01 -4.66
C GLN A 224 -26.50 -3.97 -5.83
N LYS A 225 -27.68 -3.38 -5.62
CA LYS A 225 -28.70 -3.25 -6.69
C LYS A 225 -28.17 -2.44 -7.87
N VAL A 226 -27.42 -1.35 -7.63
CA VAL A 226 -26.81 -0.55 -8.71
C VAL A 226 -25.78 -1.39 -9.48
N LEU A 227 -24.93 -2.13 -8.78
CA LEU A 227 -23.95 -3.00 -9.41
C LEU A 227 -24.62 -4.08 -10.27
N GLU A 228 -25.64 -4.75 -9.75
CA GLU A 228 -26.32 -5.85 -10.46
C GLU A 228 -27.13 -5.35 -11.67
N SER A 229 -27.89 -4.25 -11.51
CA SER A 229 -28.86 -3.82 -12.52
C SER A 229 -28.32 -2.81 -13.53
N GLN A 230 -27.26 -2.05 -13.21
CA GLN A 230 -26.78 -0.96 -14.05
C GLN A 230 -25.32 -1.15 -14.48
N VAL A 231 -24.41 -1.48 -13.56
CA VAL A 231 -22.98 -1.59 -13.83
C VAL A 231 -22.67 -2.92 -14.53
N ARG A 232 -23.08 -4.04 -13.94
CA ARG A 232 -22.80 -5.39 -14.45
C ARG A 232 -23.19 -5.63 -15.92
N PRO A 233 -24.40 -5.22 -16.39
CA PRO A 233 -24.80 -5.40 -17.78
C PRO A 233 -23.90 -4.67 -18.79
N ARG A 234 -23.27 -3.57 -18.38
CA ARG A 234 -22.41 -2.72 -19.21
C ARG A 234 -20.93 -2.95 -18.95
N ALA A 235 -20.56 -3.74 -17.94
CA ALA A 235 -19.18 -3.97 -17.54
C ALA A 235 -18.35 -4.56 -18.68
N ARG A 236 -17.10 -4.06 -18.79
CA ARG A 236 -16.15 -4.50 -19.82
C ARG A 236 -15.83 -6.00 -19.69
N PRO A 237 -15.75 -6.74 -20.79
CA PRO A 237 -15.34 -8.13 -20.74
C PRO A 237 -13.85 -8.24 -20.35
N GLN A 238 -13.43 -9.42 -19.89
CA GLN A 238 -12.07 -9.69 -19.46
C GLN A 238 -11.00 -9.56 -20.56
N GLU A 239 -11.41 -9.60 -21.83
CA GLU A 239 -10.56 -9.35 -23.01
C GLU A 239 -10.16 -7.87 -23.11
N LYS A 240 -10.93 -7.00 -22.46
CA LYS A 240 -10.71 -5.55 -22.37
C LYS A 240 -10.41 -5.11 -20.94
N ALA A 241 -9.53 -5.83 -20.27
CA ALA A 241 -9.22 -5.61 -18.84
C ALA A 241 -8.57 -4.23 -18.56
N GLY A 242 -7.69 -3.76 -19.44
CA GLY A 242 -6.90 -2.56 -19.23
C GLY A 242 -7.67 -1.25 -19.25
N ILE A 243 -7.16 -0.25 -18.56
CA ILE A 243 -7.70 1.13 -18.52
C ILE A 243 -7.70 1.79 -19.91
N LEU A 244 -6.83 1.39 -20.84
CA LEU A 244 -6.80 1.89 -22.20
C LEU A 244 -8.14 1.72 -22.96
N HIS A 245 -9.04 0.89 -22.45
CA HIS A 245 -10.38 0.69 -22.99
C HIS A 245 -11.44 1.60 -22.35
N VAL A 246 -11.03 2.47 -21.43
CA VAL A 246 -11.85 3.53 -20.82
C VAL A 246 -11.56 4.84 -21.56
N PRO A 247 -12.55 5.70 -21.84
CA PRO A 247 -12.31 7.04 -22.38
C PRO A 247 -11.27 7.81 -21.54
N GLY A 248 -10.24 8.39 -22.19
CA GLY A 248 -9.12 9.04 -21.51
C GLY A 248 -8.15 8.11 -20.76
N GLY A 249 -8.36 6.79 -20.84
CA GLY A 249 -7.62 5.82 -20.03
C GLY A 249 -6.12 5.72 -20.34
N ARG A 250 -5.68 6.05 -21.56
CA ARG A 250 -4.25 6.10 -21.88
C ARG A 250 -3.54 7.22 -21.11
N GLU A 251 -4.11 8.39 -21.12
CA GLU A 251 -3.59 9.57 -20.41
C GLU A 251 -3.63 9.35 -18.89
N ALA A 252 -4.73 8.78 -18.40
CA ALA A 252 -4.86 8.40 -16.99
C ALA A 252 -3.78 7.39 -16.58
N TYR A 253 -3.48 6.38 -17.40
CA TYR A 253 -2.43 5.42 -17.09
C TYR A 253 -1.04 6.05 -16.99
N LEU A 254 -0.69 6.99 -17.89
CA LEU A 254 0.57 7.73 -17.82
C LEU A 254 0.66 8.60 -16.55
N ARG A 255 -0.45 9.22 -16.13
CA ARG A 255 -0.51 9.93 -14.84
C ARG A 255 -0.30 8.98 -13.66
N LEU A 256 -0.99 7.85 -13.64
CA LEU A 256 -0.87 6.86 -12.58
C LEU A 256 0.54 6.25 -12.48
N ILE A 257 1.25 6.07 -13.61
CA ILE A 257 2.67 5.69 -13.58
C ILE A 257 3.48 6.73 -12.78
N ARG A 258 3.27 8.03 -13.02
CA ARG A 258 3.93 9.09 -12.24
C ARG A 258 3.51 9.10 -10.78
N VAL A 259 2.21 8.92 -10.50
CA VAL A 259 1.67 8.84 -9.13
C VAL A 259 2.41 7.78 -8.32
N TYR A 260 2.52 6.57 -8.85
CA TYR A 260 3.08 5.45 -8.10
C TYR A 260 4.60 5.33 -8.16
N THR A 261 5.24 5.83 -9.22
CA THR A 261 6.70 5.72 -9.38
C THR A 261 7.45 7.02 -9.10
N ALA A 262 6.78 8.17 -9.12
CA ALA A 262 7.38 9.51 -9.13
C ALA A 262 8.42 9.70 -10.25
N LEU A 263 8.25 8.99 -11.37
CA LEU A 263 9.12 9.05 -12.55
C LEU A 263 8.27 9.18 -13.82
N ASP A 264 8.84 9.84 -14.81
CA ASP A 264 8.25 9.95 -16.15
C ASP A 264 8.75 8.79 -17.02
N LEU A 265 8.10 7.63 -16.90
CA LEU A 265 8.44 6.39 -17.60
C LEU A 265 7.33 5.99 -18.57
N SER A 266 7.72 5.48 -19.73
CA SER A 266 6.75 4.90 -20.65
C SER A 266 6.35 3.48 -20.25
N PRO A 267 5.12 3.05 -20.58
CA PRO A 267 4.70 1.65 -20.39
C PRO A 267 5.63 0.65 -21.09
N GLU A 268 6.16 1.02 -22.25
CA GLU A 268 7.05 0.19 -23.05
C GLU A 268 8.41 -0.02 -22.35
N GLU A 269 8.98 1.02 -21.74
CA GLU A 269 10.22 0.93 -20.95
C GLU A 269 10.03 0.04 -19.72
N LEU A 270 8.91 0.21 -19.01
CA LEU A 270 8.57 -0.60 -17.84
C LEU A 270 8.34 -2.07 -18.22
N HIS A 271 7.59 -2.33 -19.30
CA HIS A 271 7.36 -3.67 -19.81
C HIS A 271 8.66 -4.38 -20.19
N GLY A 272 9.49 -3.70 -20.99
CA GLY A 272 10.80 -4.23 -21.40
C GLY A 272 11.72 -4.50 -20.20
N THR A 273 11.70 -3.64 -19.20
CA THR A 273 12.42 -3.84 -17.94
C THR A 273 11.89 -5.06 -17.19
N GLY A 274 10.55 -5.20 -17.10
CA GLY A 274 9.92 -6.37 -16.51
C GLY A 274 10.34 -7.68 -17.18
N LEU A 275 10.30 -7.75 -18.51
CA LEU A 275 10.71 -8.94 -19.26
C LEU A 275 12.18 -9.33 -19.01
N ARG A 276 13.10 -8.35 -18.96
CA ARG A 276 14.52 -8.60 -18.63
C ARG A 276 14.69 -9.13 -17.22
N GLU A 277 13.99 -8.54 -16.25
CA GLU A 277 14.05 -8.99 -14.85
C GLU A 277 13.45 -10.38 -14.67
N VAL A 278 12.31 -10.67 -15.30
CA VAL A 278 11.72 -12.02 -15.30
C VAL A 278 12.69 -13.04 -15.87
N ALA A 279 13.37 -12.74 -16.98
CA ALA A 279 14.36 -13.64 -17.59
C ALA A 279 15.55 -13.89 -16.64
N ARG A 280 16.09 -12.84 -16.02
CA ARG A 280 17.19 -12.94 -15.03
C ARG A 280 16.79 -13.80 -13.82
N ILE A 281 15.61 -13.51 -13.25
CA ILE A 281 15.13 -14.20 -12.06
C ILE A 281 14.80 -15.67 -12.36
N ASN A 282 14.29 -15.97 -13.56
CA ASN A 282 14.05 -17.34 -14.00
C ASN A 282 15.34 -18.17 -14.04
N GLN A 283 16.47 -17.59 -14.49
CA GLN A 283 17.78 -18.28 -14.45
C GLN A 283 18.26 -18.54 -13.02
N GLU A 284 18.03 -17.59 -12.10
CA GLU A 284 18.34 -17.75 -10.68
C GLU A 284 17.47 -18.84 -10.05
N MET A 285 16.16 -18.86 -10.35
CA MET A 285 15.22 -19.92 -9.92
C MET A 285 15.67 -21.31 -10.38
N GLU A 286 16.12 -21.44 -11.64
CA GLU A 286 16.62 -22.73 -12.19
C GLU A 286 17.92 -23.16 -11.49
N THR A 287 18.77 -22.21 -11.13
CA THR A 287 20.03 -22.48 -10.41
C THR A 287 19.76 -22.97 -8.99
N LEU A 288 18.94 -22.27 -8.24
CA LEU A 288 18.53 -22.66 -6.89
C LEU A 288 17.69 -23.94 -6.89
N GLY A 289 16.74 -24.07 -7.83
CA GLY A 289 15.93 -25.26 -7.96
C GLY A 289 16.73 -26.52 -8.25
N ARG A 290 17.83 -26.42 -9.01
CA ARG A 290 18.80 -27.51 -9.19
C ARG A 290 19.48 -27.88 -7.89
N LYS A 291 19.91 -26.87 -7.11
CA LYS A 291 20.61 -27.08 -5.84
C LYS A 291 19.70 -27.72 -4.79
N VAL A 292 18.45 -27.22 -4.68
CA VAL A 292 17.51 -27.63 -3.64
C VAL A 292 16.77 -28.93 -3.99
N PHE A 293 16.36 -29.09 -5.26
CA PHE A 293 15.46 -30.17 -5.69
C PHE A 293 16.10 -31.16 -6.68
N GLY A 294 17.30 -30.90 -7.18
CA GLY A 294 17.88 -31.65 -8.31
C GLY A 294 17.18 -31.43 -9.65
N ILE A 295 16.28 -30.44 -9.74
CA ILE A 295 15.44 -30.16 -10.91
C ILE A 295 16.01 -28.97 -11.70
N ARG A 296 16.17 -29.14 -13.03
CA ARG A 296 16.63 -28.05 -13.94
C ARG A 296 15.48 -27.34 -14.63
N ASN A 297 14.38 -28.03 -14.85
CA ASN A 297 13.23 -27.50 -15.58
C ASN A 297 12.40 -26.58 -14.68
N ARG A 298 12.34 -25.29 -15.03
CA ARG A 298 11.61 -24.26 -14.28
C ARG A 298 10.14 -24.65 -14.03
N GLY A 299 9.42 -25.10 -15.06
CA GLY A 299 8.02 -25.49 -14.92
C GLY A 299 7.80 -26.63 -13.90
N LYS A 300 8.76 -27.58 -13.80
CA LYS A 300 8.72 -28.63 -12.78
C LYS A 300 9.06 -28.06 -11.40
N ILE A 301 9.99 -27.10 -11.30
CA ILE A 301 10.30 -26.41 -10.04
C ILE A 301 9.07 -25.66 -9.52
N LEU A 302 8.48 -24.80 -10.35
CA LEU A 302 7.29 -24.01 -9.99
C LEU A 302 6.09 -24.91 -9.63
N ARG A 303 5.89 -26.01 -10.37
CA ARG A 303 4.85 -26.99 -10.02
C ARG A 303 5.11 -27.59 -8.64
N ARG A 304 6.34 -28.04 -8.36
CA ARG A 304 6.69 -28.60 -7.05
C ARG A 304 6.46 -27.60 -5.93
N LEU A 305 6.87 -26.36 -6.10
CA LEU A 305 6.65 -25.28 -5.13
C LEU A 305 5.16 -25.09 -4.82
N ARG A 306 4.27 -25.24 -5.80
CA ARG A 306 2.82 -25.09 -5.62
C ARG A 306 2.13 -26.31 -5.04
N THR A 307 2.66 -27.52 -5.25
CA THR A 307 1.89 -28.75 -5.02
C THR A 307 2.51 -29.74 -4.04
N ASP A 308 3.77 -29.54 -3.62
CA ASP A 308 4.42 -30.42 -2.65
C ASP A 308 4.02 -30.04 -1.22
N PRO A 309 3.17 -30.84 -0.52
CA PRO A 309 2.69 -30.48 0.82
C PRO A 309 3.81 -30.31 1.85
N SER A 310 4.97 -30.94 1.64
CA SER A 310 6.12 -30.82 2.56
C SER A 310 6.73 -29.41 2.57
N LEU A 311 6.39 -28.57 1.58
CA LEU A 311 6.83 -27.19 1.46
C LEU A 311 5.88 -26.19 2.13
N TYR A 312 4.82 -26.68 2.77
CA TYR A 312 3.83 -25.86 3.48
C TYR A 312 3.92 -26.08 4.98
N PHE A 313 3.35 -25.20 5.75
CA PHE A 313 3.30 -25.34 7.20
C PHE A 313 2.30 -26.40 7.61
N ALA A 314 2.62 -27.14 8.68
CA ALA A 314 1.70 -28.12 9.25
C ALA A 314 0.80 -27.49 10.33
N THR A 315 1.28 -26.50 11.06
CA THR A 315 0.58 -25.90 12.19
C THR A 315 0.60 -24.38 12.17
N ARG A 316 -0.37 -23.77 12.86
CA ARG A 316 -0.44 -22.32 13.08
C ARG A 316 0.77 -21.79 13.84
N ASP A 317 1.27 -22.57 14.79
CA ASP A 317 2.42 -22.18 15.61
C ASP A 317 3.69 -22.10 14.77
N GLU A 318 3.94 -23.06 13.88
CA GLU A 318 5.08 -23.01 12.94
C GLU A 318 5.11 -21.73 12.09
N VAL A 319 3.96 -21.22 11.65
CA VAL A 319 3.88 -19.97 10.87
C VAL A 319 4.39 -18.80 11.70
N ALA A 320 3.87 -18.63 12.93
CA ALA A 320 4.25 -17.53 13.81
C ALA A 320 5.71 -17.62 14.26
N GLU A 321 6.14 -18.80 14.72
CA GLU A 321 7.52 -19.05 15.18
C GLU A 321 8.56 -18.80 14.08
N THR A 322 8.22 -19.11 12.82
CA THR A 322 9.14 -18.84 11.70
C THR A 322 9.30 -17.34 11.48
N ALA A 323 8.21 -16.58 11.55
CA ALA A 323 8.25 -15.12 11.48
C ALA A 323 9.04 -14.50 12.65
N GLU A 324 8.82 -14.97 13.87
CA GLU A 324 9.52 -14.52 15.08
C GLU A 324 11.04 -14.79 14.99
N ARG A 325 11.44 -16.01 14.58
CA ARG A 325 12.84 -16.36 14.38
C ARG A 325 13.52 -15.50 13.31
N ALA A 326 12.83 -15.23 12.18
CA ALA A 326 13.35 -14.38 11.12
C ALA A 326 13.56 -12.95 11.62
N LEU A 327 12.57 -12.38 12.32
CA LEU A 327 12.65 -11.04 12.90
C LEU A 327 13.80 -10.93 13.91
N LEU A 328 13.95 -11.91 14.80
CA LEU A 328 15.03 -11.92 15.80
C LEU A 328 16.41 -11.95 15.14
N ARG A 329 16.62 -12.80 14.13
CA ARG A 329 17.89 -12.82 13.36
C ARG A 329 18.19 -11.47 12.73
N ALA A 330 17.18 -10.82 12.14
CA ALA A 330 17.32 -9.52 11.51
C ALA A 330 17.69 -8.44 12.54
N LYS A 331 17.01 -8.37 13.69
CA LYS A 331 17.31 -7.42 14.78
C LYS A 331 18.79 -7.51 15.23
N VAL A 332 19.33 -8.70 15.34
CA VAL A 332 20.75 -8.91 15.72
C VAL A 332 21.73 -8.46 14.62
N ALA A 333 21.33 -8.59 13.36
CA ALA A 333 22.24 -8.37 12.23
C ALA A 333 22.25 -6.93 11.71
N ILE A 334 21.15 -6.17 11.83
CA ILE A 334 21.01 -4.84 11.22
C ILE A 334 22.10 -3.81 11.65
N PRO A 335 22.66 -3.82 12.88
CA PRO A 335 23.72 -2.87 13.23
C PRO A 335 24.99 -2.98 12.36
N ARG A 336 25.15 -4.09 11.63
CA ARG A 336 26.30 -4.29 10.72
C ARG A 336 26.17 -3.47 9.44
N VAL A 337 24.94 -3.17 9.02
CA VAL A 337 24.63 -2.58 7.70
C VAL A 337 23.85 -1.28 7.77
N PHE A 338 23.42 -0.83 8.95
CA PHE A 338 22.76 0.45 9.20
C PHE A 338 23.50 1.25 10.26
N GLY A 339 23.71 2.53 10.04
CA GLY A 339 24.25 3.47 11.03
C GLY A 339 23.15 3.98 11.95
N ARG A 340 21.95 4.25 11.38
CA ARG A 340 20.76 4.65 12.12
C ARG A 340 19.80 3.49 12.27
N LEU A 341 19.35 3.24 13.50
CA LEU A 341 18.35 2.23 13.84
C LEU A 341 17.10 2.90 14.40
N PRO A 342 15.90 2.34 14.17
CA PRO A 342 14.67 2.85 14.78
C PRO A 342 14.71 2.64 16.30
N LYS A 343 14.12 3.57 17.05
CA LYS A 343 13.90 3.43 18.51
C LYS A 343 12.71 2.54 18.82
N ALA A 344 11.66 2.65 17.96
CA ALA A 344 10.48 1.81 18.08
C ALA A 344 10.82 0.35 17.76
N ASP A 345 10.40 -0.56 18.62
CA ASP A 345 10.54 -2.01 18.38
C ASP A 345 9.47 -2.54 17.41
N CYS A 346 9.65 -3.77 16.94
CA CYS A 346 8.72 -4.49 16.09
C CYS A 346 8.40 -5.85 16.69
N ASP A 347 7.10 -6.16 16.79
CA ASP A 347 6.61 -7.44 17.29
C ASP A 347 5.93 -8.23 16.16
N VAL A 348 6.01 -9.57 16.23
CA VAL A 348 5.16 -10.45 15.44
C VAL A 348 3.83 -10.64 16.17
N VAL A 349 2.73 -10.39 15.48
CA VAL A 349 1.38 -10.51 16.05
C VAL A 349 0.55 -11.46 15.17
N ARG A 350 -0.07 -12.46 15.79
CA ARG A 350 -1.04 -13.31 15.09
C ARG A 350 -2.31 -12.52 14.81
N MET A 351 -2.81 -12.60 13.60
CA MET A 351 -4.13 -12.02 13.28
C MET A 351 -5.22 -12.65 14.13
N GLY A 352 -6.22 -11.86 14.50
CA GLY A 352 -7.37 -12.37 15.25
C GLY A 352 -8.21 -13.33 14.40
N ALA A 353 -8.83 -14.34 15.02
CA ALA A 353 -9.65 -15.35 14.32
C ALA A 353 -10.78 -14.75 13.44
N HIS A 354 -11.23 -13.54 13.76
CA HIS A 354 -12.25 -12.83 13.02
C HIS A 354 -11.72 -12.18 11.73
N GLU A 355 -10.42 -11.90 11.69
CA GLU A 355 -9.72 -11.23 10.60
C GLU A 355 -9.08 -12.22 9.62
N GLU A 356 -8.51 -13.30 10.14
CA GLU A 356 -7.72 -14.28 9.40
C GLU A 356 -8.38 -14.79 8.11
N LYS A 357 -9.69 -15.05 8.14
CA LYS A 357 -10.42 -15.66 7.03
C LYS A 357 -10.51 -14.76 5.79
N HIS A 358 -10.46 -13.44 5.99
CA HIS A 358 -10.72 -12.46 4.95
C HIS A 358 -9.54 -11.50 4.75
N SER A 359 -8.44 -11.71 5.46
CA SER A 359 -7.23 -10.88 5.40
C SER A 359 -6.18 -11.44 4.44
N THR A 360 -5.18 -10.63 4.14
CA THR A 360 -3.98 -11.00 3.41
C THR A 360 -3.13 -12.01 4.18
N ILE A 361 -2.04 -12.49 3.57
CA ILE A 361 -1.08 -13.41 4.23
C ILE A 361 -0.41 -12.74 5.44
N ALA A 362 -0.11 -11.45 5.32
CA ALA A 362 0.48 -10.64 6.36
C ALA A 362 0.35 -9.15 6.02
N TYR A 363 0.54 -8.28 7.00
CA TYR A 363 0.71 -6.85 6.80
C TYR A 363 1.49 -6.23 7.95
N TYR A 364 2.11 -5.09 7.69
CA TYR A 364 2.78 -4.30 8.70
C TYR A 364 1.88 -3.17 9.22
N ARG A 365 1.89 -2.96 10.54
CA ARG A 365 1.26 -1.82 11.21
C ARG A 365 2.32 -0.96 11.88
N THR A 366 2.31 0.33 11.56
CA THR A 366 3.29 1.29 12.06
C THR A 366 3.24 1.46 13.58
N PRO A 367 4.33 1.86 14.24
CA PRO A 367 4.31 2.27 15.65
C PRO A 367 3.30 3.40 15.88
N ALA A 368 2.78 3.50 17.09
CA ALA A 368 1.99 4.66 17.46
C ALA A 368 2.91 5.89 17.58
N ALA A 369 2.45 7.04 17.06
CA ALA A 369 3.24 8.27 17.07
C ALA A 369 3.61 8.75 18.48
N ASP A 370 2.79 8.42 19.49
CA ASP A 370 3.00 8.73 20.91
C ASP A 370 3.89 7.71 21.64
N GLY A 371 4.43 6.70 20.93
CA GLY A 371 5.26 5.65 21.49
C GLY A 371 4.52 4.62 22.34
N SER A 372 3.19 4.69 22.44
CA SER A 372 2.37 3.79 23.29
C SER A 372 2.30 2.35 22.77
N ARG A 373 2.69 2.10 21.51
CA ARG A 373 2.64 0.79 20.87
C ARG A 373 3.80 0.63 19.88
N PRO A 374 4.52 -0.51 19.89
CA PRO A 374 5.53 -0.82 18.88
C PRO A 374 4.93 -1.03 17.49
N GLY A 375 5.78 -1.09 16.48
CA GLY A 375 5.41 -1.61 15.17
C GLY A 375 4.99 -3.07 15.26
N SER A 376 4.09 -3.50 14.41
CA SER A 376 3.56 -4.86 14.47
C SER A 376 3.52 -5.50 13.08
N PHE A 377 4.19 -6.64 12.96
CA PHE A 377 4.10 -7.52 11.80
C PHE A 377 2.97 -8.53 12.06
N TYR A 378 1.80 -8.28 11.47
CA TYR A 378 0.64 -9.17 11.58
C TYR A 378 0.77 -10.35 10.63
N VAL A 379 0.70 -11.56 11.18
CA VAL A 379 0.83 -12.81 10.42
C VAL A 379 -0.48 -13.59 10.47
N ASN A 380 -0.98 -13.95 9.30
CA ASN A 380 -2.16 -14.79 9.16
C ASN A 380 -1.78 -16.26 9.32
N THR A 381 -2.10 -16.82 10.48
CA THR A 381 -1.79 -18.23 10.82
C THR A 381 -2.90 -19.21 10.43
N SER A 382 -4.01 -18.75 9.85
CA SER A 382 -5.10 -19.64 9.42
C SER A 382 -4.70 -20.48 8.21
N ALA A 383 -5.27 -21.67 8.09
CA ALA A 383 -5.02 -22.60 6.99
C ALA A 383 -3.50 -22.78 6.69
N PRO A 384 -2.69 -23.23 7.66
CA PRO A 384 -1.24 -23.30 7.54
C PRO A 384 -0.78 -24.16 6.36
N ASP A 385 -1.54 -25.19 6.02
CA ASP A 385 -1.36 -26.07 4.86
C ASP A 385 -1.49 -25.38 3.49
N THR A 386 -1.92 -24.13 3.48
CA THR A 386 -1.95 -23.24 2.29
C THR A 386 -0.83 -22.20 2.30
N ARG A 387 0.01 -22.17 3.35
CA ARG A 387 1.07 -21.17 3.54
C ARG A 387 2.44 -21.78 3.19
N PRO A 388 3.10 -21.30 2.11
CA PRO A 388 4.43 -21.79 1.75
C PRO A 388 5.47 -21.43 2.82
N ARG A 389 6.18 -22.45 3.35
CA ARG A 389 7.22 -22.23 4.36
C ARG A 389 8.38 -21.44 3.80
N TYR A 390 8.72 -21.69 2.54
CA TYR A 390 9.86 -21.06 1.87
C TYR A 390 9.69 -19.56 1.60
N GLU A 391 8.48 -19.02 1.68
CA GLU A 391 8.21 -17.58 1.48
C GLU A 391 8.17 -16.79 2.79
N ALA A 392 8.07 -17.47 3.94
CA ALA A 392 7.82 -16.82 5.24
C ALA A 392 8.94 -15.88 5.69
N GLU A 393 10.20 -16.24 5.48
CA GLU A 393 11.34 -15.39 5.85
C GLU A 393 11.46 -14.16 4.94
N ALA A 394 11.24 -14.32 3.64
CA ALA A 394 11.22 -13.19 2.70
C ALA A 394 10.11 -12.19 3.06
N LEU A 395 8.93 -12.69 3.42
CA LEU A 395 7.82 -11.87 3.88
C LEU A 395 8.18 -11.11 5.18
N ALA A 396 8.80 -11.77 6.14
CA ALA A 396 9.23 -11.13 7.38
C ALA A 396 10.27 -10.02 7.14
N TYR A 397 11.21 -10.22 6.20
CA TYR A 397 12.20 -9.21 5.85
C TYR A 397 11.63 -8.05 5.03
N HIS A 398 10.54 -8.28 4.31
CA HIS A 398 9.78 -7.23 3.62
C HIS A 398 8.97 -6.37 4.61
N GLU A 399 8.13 -7.01 5.42
CA GLU A 399 7.17 -6.33 6.29
C GLU A 399 7.81 -5.75 7.56
N ALA A 400 8.77 -6.46 8.14
CA ALA A 400 9.37 -6.05 9.40
C ALA A 400 10.78 -5.45 9.20
N ILE A 401 11.84 -6.18 9.54
CA ILE A 401 13.24 -5.74 9.53
C ILE A 401 14.04 -6.61 8.56
N PRO A 402 14.79 -6.00 7.65
CA PRO A 402 15.11 -4.58 7.44
C PRO A 402 14.12 -3.80 6.56
N GLY A 403 12.92 -4.33 6.30
CA GLY A 403 11.91 -3.79 5.40
C GLY A 403 11.09 -2.62 5.94
N HIS A 404 9.77 -2.72 5.82
CA HIS A 404 8.84 -1.63 6.10
C HIS A 404 8.97 -1.06 7.51
N HIS A 405 9.09 -1.92 8.55
CA HIS A 405 9.24 -1.41 9.91
C HIS A 405 10.46 -0.49 10.05
N LEU A 406 11.64 -0.95 9.62
CA LEU A 406 12.86 -0.15 9.76
C LEU A 406 12.73 1.19 9.03
N GLN A 407 12.27 1.19 7.78
CA GLN A 407 12.14 2.39 6.96
C GLN A 407 11.11 3.37 7.56
N ILE A 408 9.91 2.89 7.89
CA ILE A 408 8.81 3.74 8.34
C ILE A 408 9.07 4.27 9.77
N ALA A 409 9.56 3.44 10.67
CA ALA A 409 9.89 3.88 12.03
C ALA A 409 11.00 4.94 12.03
N ILE A 410 12.06 4.76 11.22
CA ILE A 410 13.08 5.80 11.05
C ILE A 410 12.45 7.09 10.52
N SER A 411 11.56 7.01 9.51
CA SER A 411 10.88 8.18 8.94
C SER A 411 10.07 8.93 10.00
N GLN A 412 9.29 8.21 10.82
CA GLN A 412 8.49 8.79 11.90
C GLN A 412 9.33 9.46 12.99
N GLU A 413 10.55 8.98 13.22
CA GLU A 413 11.48 9.49 14.22
C GLU A 413 12.36 10.65 13.73
N LEU A 414 12.26 11.04 12.45
CA LEU A 414 12.99 12.19 11.91
C LEU A 414 12.50 13.47 12.58
N THR A 415 13.45 14.31 12.97
CA THR A 415 13.19 15.64 13.56
C THR A 415 13.59 16.75 12.59
N GLY A 416 12.95 17.91 12.70
CA GLY A 416 13.30 19.06 11.85
C GLY A 416 12.77 18.97 10.41
N ILE A 417 11.87 18.02 10.14
CA ILE A 417 11.16 17.92 8.86
C ILE A 417 9.64 17.96 9.06
N PRO A 418 8.85 18.45 8.10
CA PRO A 418 7.40 18.55 8.22
C PRO A 418 6.70 17.19 8.33
N GLU A 419 5.54 17.17 8.97
CA GLU A 419 4.74 15.96 9.23
C GLU A 419 4.41 15.17 7.95
N PHE A 420 4.09 15.85 6.85
CA PHE A 420 3.79 15.16 5.59
C PHE A 420 4.96 14.30 5.09
N ARG A 421 6.23 14.66 5.40
CA ARG A 421 7.41 13.87 5.08
C ARG A 421 7.66 12.73 6.06
N ARG A 422 7.20 12.86 7.30
CA ARG A 422 7.33 11.82 8.34
C ARG A 422 6.32 10.71 8.15
N HIS A 423 5.10 11.04 7.68
CA HIS A 423 3.95 10.14 7.60
C HIS A 423 3.46 9.88 6.17
N GLY A 424 3.94 10.62 5.19
CA GLY A 424 3.71 10.40 3.77
C GLY A 424 4.80 9.55 3.13
N GLY A 425 4.72 9.40 1.82
CA GLY A 425 5.79 8.79 1.05
C GLY A 425 5.39 8.28 -0.32
N VAL A 426 6.35 8.30 -1.21
CA VAL A 426 6.19 7.79 -2.57
C VAL A 426 6.15 6.26 -2.55
N THR A 427 5.11 5.67 -3.13
CA THR A 427 4.90 4.22 -3.14
C THR A 427 6.12 3.45 -3.66
N ALA A 428 6.78 3.94 -4.73
CA ALA A 428 7.98 3.29 -5.26
C ALA A 428 9.17 3.34 -4.30
N PHE A 429 9.25 4.34 -3.42
CA PHE A 429 10.28 4.34 -2.38
C PHE A 429 9.97 3.27 -1.32
N VAL A 430 8.76 3.28 -0.78
CA VAL A 430 8.34 2.39 0.32
C VAL A 430 8.39 0.93 -0.10
N GLU A 431 7.74 0.60 -1.21
CA GLU A 431 7.68 -0.79 -1.72
C GLU A 431 9.01 -1.23 -2.35
N GLY A 432 9.70 -0.30 -2.98
CA GLY A 432 11.06 -0.55 -3.51
C GLY A 432 12.05 -0.86 -2.41
N TRP A 433 11.94 -0.20 -1.26
CA TRP A 433 12.73 -0.49 -0.06
C TRP A 433 12.41 -1.89 0.48
N GLY A 434 11.13 -2.24 0.66
CA GLY A 434 10.72 -3.57 1.09
C GLY A 434 11.31 -4.67 0.21
N LEU A 435 11.21 -4.50 -1.11
CA LEU A 435 11.76 -5.48 -2.06
C LEU A 435 13.32 -5.47 -2.10
N TYR A 436 13.95 -4.31 -1.92
CA TYR A 436 15.40 -4.22 -1.74
C TYR A 436 15.86 -4.97 -0.48
N SER A 437 15.10 -4.86 0.59
CA SER A 437 15.39 -5.49 1.88
C SER A 437 15.36 -7.01 1.83
N GLU A 438 14.52 -7.61 1.00
CA GLU A 438 14.53 -9.05 0.74
C GLU A 438 15.87 -9.52 0.18
N ARG A 439 16.44 -8.77 -0.78
CA ARG A 439 17.76 -9.06 -1.36
C ARG A 439 18.89 -8.74 -0.40
N LEU A 440 18.79 -7.65 0.35
CA LEU A 440 19.78 -7.28 1.38
C LEU A 440 19.84 -8.37 2.46
N ALA A 441 18.73 -8.98 2.84
CA ALA A 441 18.70 -10.08 3.79
C ALA A 441 19.51 -11.30 3.31
N ASP A 442 19.54 -11.58 2.00
CA ASP A 442 20.41 -12.62 1.43
C ASP A 442 21.90 -12.26 1.56
N GLU A 443 22.25 -11.02 1.23
CA GLU A 443 23.62 -10.51 1.40
C GLU A 443 24.10 -10.54 2.88
N MET A 444 23.16 -10.33 3.81
CA MET A 444 23.41 -10.40 5.25
C MET A 444 23.49 -11.84 5.78
N GLY A 445 23.18 -12.86 4.97
CA GLY A 445 23.15 -14.27 5.37
C GLY A 445 21.98 -14.61 6.31
N LEU A 446 20.85 -13.95 6.18
CA LEU A 446 19.69 -14.12 7.08
C LEU A 446 18.78 -15.28 6.72
N TYR A 447 18.78 -15.75 5.47
CA TYR A 447 17.95 -16.89 5.07
C TYR A 447 18.47 -18.19 5.69
N SER A 448 17.57 -18.98 6.29
CA SER A 448 17.91 -20.20 7.02
C SER A 448 18.45 -21.31 6.11
N SER A 449 18.03 -21.33 4.84
CA SER A 449 18.41 -22.35 3.88
C SER A 449 18.32 -21.86 2.42
N ASP A 450 18.86 -22.65 1.49
CA ASP A 450 18.65 -22.38 0.07
C ASP A 450 17.18 -22.49 -0.35
N LEU A 451 16.35 -23.24 0.38
CA LEU A 451 14.90 -23.28 0.12
C LEU A 451 14.23 -21.92 0.45
N ASP A 452 14.65 -21.27 1.54
CA ASP A 452 14.14 -19.92 1.89
C ASP A 452 14.63 -18.88 0.88
N ARG A 453 15.83 -19.05 0.32
CA ARG A 453 16.32 -18.24 -0.82
C ARG A 453 15.49 -18.45 -2.09
N VAL A 454 14.95 -19.68 -2.33
CA VAL A 454 13.97 -19.90 -3.41
C VAL A 454 12.72 -19.08 -3.16
N GLY A 455 12.29 -18.92 -1.91
CA GLY A 455 11.19 -18.04 -1.53
C GLY A 455 11.42 -16.56 -1.86
N MET A 456 12.62 -16.05 -1.55
CA MET A 456 13.03 -14.70 -1.96
C MET A 456 12.97 -14.52 -3.49
N VAL A 457 13.48 -15.51 -4.24
CA VAL A 457 13.44 -15.46 -5.72
C VAL A 457 12.01 -15.58 -6.25
N SER A 458 11.12 -16.35 -5.59
CA SER A 458 9.69 -16.41 -5.90
C SER A 458 9.03 -15.05 -5.74
N TYR A 459 9.31 -14.34 -4.66
CA TYR A 459 8.78 -13.00 -4.41
C TYR A 459 9.33 -11.97 -5.41
N ASP A 460 10.60 -12.03 -5.72
CA ASP A 460 11.21 -11.15 -6.73
C ASP A 460 10.63 -11.40 -8.12
N ALA A 461 10.38 -12.68 -8.50
CA ALA A 461 9.70 -13.05 -9.75
C ALA A 461 8.28 -12.48 -9.82
N TRP A 462 7.53 -12.60 -8.74
CA TRP A 462 6.18 -12.02 -8.66
C TRP A 462 6.20 -10.52 -8.94
N ARG A 463 7.08 -9.75 -8.28
CA ARG A 463 7.18 -8.30 -8.45
C ARG A 463 7.72 -7.91 -9.83
N ALA A 464 8.59 -8.71 -10.44
CA ALA A 464 9.03 -8.50 -11.82
C ALA A 464 7.89 -8.75 -12.83
N CYS A 465 7.08 -9.81 -12.61
CA CYS A 465 5.90 -10.08 -13.42
C CYS A 465 4.87 -8.95 -13.38
N ARG A 466 4.76 -8.21 -12.25
CA ARG A 466 3.87 -7.05 -12.14
C ARG A 466 4.18 -5.98 -13.19
N LEU A 467 5.46 -5.68 -13.45
CA LEU A 467 5.84 -4.73 -14.51
C LEU A 467 5.32 -5.15 -15.89
N VAL A 468 5.31 -6.46 -16.16
CA VAL A 468 4.88 -7.01 -17.46
C VAL A 468 3.37 -7.06 -17.58
N VAL A 469 2.68 -7.57 -16.57
CA VAL A 469 1.23 -7.80 -16.67
C VAL A 469 0.42 -6.52 -16.53
N ASP A 470 0.84 -5.60 -15.68
CA ASP A 470 0.19 -4.30 -15.50
C ASP A 470 0.28 -3.49 -16.80
N THR A 471 1.48 -3.26 -17.32
CA THR A 471 1.68 -2.58 -18.61
C THR A 471 1.04 -3.34 -19.77
N GLY A 472 1.11 -4.67 -19.75
CA GLY A 472 0.48 -5.54 -20.72
C GLY A 472 -1.03 -5.30 -20.83
N MET A 473 -1.73 -5.27 -19.71
CA MET A 473 -3.17 -5.02 -19.68
C MET A 473 -3.50 -3.56 -20.00
N HIS A 474 -2.84 -2.62 -19.33
CA HIS A 474 -3.23 -1.21 -19.34
C HIS A 474 -2.73 -0.42 -20.56
N ALA A 475 -1.68 -0.88 -21.25
CA ALA A 475 -1.14 -0.21 -22.44
C ALA A 475 -1.06 -1.09 -23.69
N MET A 476 -0.97 -2.44 -23.56
CA MET A 476 -0.69 -3.36 -24.68
C MET A 476 -1.84 -4.33 -24.99
N ARG A 477 -3.07 -4.02 -24.55
CA ARG A 477 -4.29 -4.76 -24.85
C ARG A 477 -4.28 -6.24 -24.43
N TRP A 478 -3.53 -6.59 -23.38
CA TRP A 478 -3.60 -7.94 -22.83
C TRP A 478 -4.95 -8.18 -22.18
N SER A 479 -5.49 -9.38 -22.41
CA SER A 479 -6.66 -9.84 -21.67
C SER A 479 -6.26 -10.20 -20.22
N ARG A 480 -7.26 -10.26 -19.34
CA ARG A 480 -7.09 -10.80 -17.98
C ARG A 480 -6.49 -12.21 -18.00
N GLN A 481 -6.96 -13.07 -18.92
CA GLN A 481 -6.46 -14.44 -19.01
C GLN A 481 -4.98 -14.48 -19.40
N ARG A 482 -4.55 -13.65 -20.37
CA ARG A 482 -3.13 -13.57 -20.76
C ARG A 482 -2.23 -13.15 -19.60
N ALA A 483 -2.70 -12.20 -18.75
CA ALA A 483 -1.97 -11.79 -17.56
C ALA A 483 -1.85 -12.94 -16.53
N ILE A 484 -2.94 -13.68 -16.32
CA ILE A 484 -2.96 -14.89 -15.47
C ILE A 484 -1.99 -15.94 -15.99
N ASP A 485 -2.00 -16.24 -17.28
CA ASP A 485 -1.13 -17.27 -17.88
C ASP A 485 0.34 -16.87 -17.74
N PHE A 486 0.68 -15.60 -18.00
CA PHE A 486 2.04 -15.10 -17.81
C PHE A 486 2.53 -15.23 -16.35
N MET A 487 1.68 -14.87 -15.38
CA MET A 487 1.99 -15.03 -13.96
C MET A 487 2.17 -16.50 -13.58
N ARG A 488 1.31 -17.38 -14.08
CA ARG A 488 1.38 -18.83 -13.83
C ARG A 488 2.68 -19.44 -14.34
N GLU A 489 3.15 -19.00 -15.48
CA GLU A 489 4.38 -19.51 -16.12
C GLU A 489 5.66 -19.03 -15.44
N ASN A 490 5.60 -17.90 -14.70
CA ASN A 490 6.80 -17.23 -14.20
C ASN A 490 6.83 -17.05 -12.68
N THR A 491 5.82 -17.49 -11.93
CA THR A 491 5.77 -17.37 -10.46
C THR A 491 5.40 -18.69 -9.80
N ALA A 492 5.71 -18.85 -8.52
CA ALA A 492 5.25 -19.98 -7.70
C ALA A 492 3.89 -19.75 -7.02
N LEU A 493 3.25 -18.61 -7.28
CA LEU A 493 1.97 -18.26 -6.65
C LEU A 493 0.88 -19.30 -6.94
N ALA A 494 0.03 -19.55 -5.95
CA ALA A 494 -1.15 -20.38 -6.11
C ALA A 494 -2.15 -19.77 -7.11
N GLU A 495 -2.92 -20.60 -7.80
CA GLU A 495 -3.83 -20.18 -8.87
C GLU A 495 -4.85 -19.12 -8.42
N ASN A 496 -5.44 -19.29 -7.22
CA ASN A 496 -6.36 -18.31 -6.66
C ASN A 496 -5.68 -16.98 -6.36
N ASN A 497 -4.43 -16.99 -5.88
CA ASN A 497 -3.65 -15.78 -5.64
C ASN A 497 -3.34 -15.05 -6.95
N ILE A 498 -2.96 -15.76 -8.01
CA ILE A 498 -2.74 -15.18 -9.33
C ILE A 498 -4.00 -14.45 -9.82
N GLY A 499 -5.16 -15.10 -9.71
CA GLY A 499 -6.43 -14.48 -10.11
C GLY A 499 -6.76 -13.22 -9.31
N ASN A 500 -6.56 -13.25 -7.99
CA ASN A 500 -6.80 -12.10 -7.12
C ASN A 500 -5.83 -10.94 -7.40
N GLU A 501 -4.55 -11.26 -7.64
CA GLU A 501 -3.55 -10.25 -7.96
C GLU A 501 -3.82 -9.58 -9.32
N VAL A 502 -4.19 -10.34 -10.33
CA VAL A 502 -4.55 -9.77 -11.65
C VAL A 502 -5.79 -8.86 -11.53
N ASP A 503 -6.79 -9.24 -10.73
CA ASP A 503 -7.96 -8.40 -10.48
C ASP A 503 -7.60 -7.13 -9.69
N ARG A 504 -6.65 -7.22 -8.76
CA ARG A 504 -6.07 -6.06 -8.07
C ARG A 504 -5.41 -5.10 -9.06
N TYR A 505 -4.59 -5.61 -9.99
CA TYR A 505 -3.94 -4.74 -10.97
C TYR A 505 -4.96 -4.08 -11.91
N ILE A 506 -6.04 -4.77 -12.25
CA ILE A 506 -7.16 -4.19 -13.02
C ILE A 506 -7.82 -3.04 -12.28
N ALA A 507 -8.06 -3.19 -10.97
CA ALA A 507 -8.70 -2.18 -10.13
C ALA A 507 -7.77 -1.01 -9.77
N TRP A 508 -6.45 -1.27 -9.69
CA TRP A 508 -5.41 -0.30 -9.32
C TRP A 508 -4.32 -0.19 -10.40
N PRO A 509 -4.62 0.42 -11.55
CA PRO A 509 -3.64 0.56 -12.64
C PRO A 509 -2.36 1.25 -12.16
N ALA A 510 -1.22 0.75 -12.59
CA ALA A 510 0.13 1.24 -12.29
C ALA A 510 0.64 1.05 -10.85
N GLN A 511 -0.22 0.80 -9.84
CA GLN A 511 0.26 0.61 -8.46
C GLN A 511 1.29 -0.52 -8.36
N ALA A 512 1.06 -1.60 -9.08
CA ALA A 512 1.92 -2.77 -9.10
C ALA A 512 3.35 -2.49 -9.65
N LEU A 513 3.53 -1.41 -10.41
CA LEU A 513 4.81 -1.00 -10.99
C LEU A 513 5.80 -0.45 -9.96
N ALA A 514 5.29 0.09 -8.87
CA ALA A 514 6.07 0.79 -7.84
C ALA A 514 7.19 -0.09 -7.24
N TYR A 515 6.87 -1.32 -6.92
CA TYR A 515 7.73 -2.29 -6.22
C TYR A 515 9.09 -2.49 -6.92
N LYS A 516 9.03 -3.03 -8.12
CA LYS A 516 10.24 -3.37 -8.87
C LYS A 516 10.97 -2.13 -9.37
N THR A 517 10.24 -1.09 -9.75
CA THR A 517 10.82 0.19 -10.16
C THR A 517 11.65 0.81 -9.04
N GLY A 518 11.13 0.84 -7.82
CA GLY A 518 11.84 1.37 -6.65
C GLY A 518 13.05 0.53 -6.29
N GLN A 519 12.92 -0.80 -6.24
CA GLN A 519 14.05 -1.71 -5.99
C GLN A 519 15.19 -1.50 -6.97
N LEU A 520 14.87 -1.47 -8.26
CA LEU A 520 15.89 -1.31 -9.32
C LEU A 520 16.60 0.04 -9.20
N GLU A 521 15.88 1.08 -8.82
CA GLU A 521 16.47 2.41 -8.62
C GLU A 521 17.40 2.43 -7.41
N ILE A 522 16.99 1.87 -6.26
CA ILE A 522 17.86 1.77 -5.07
C ILE A 522 19.13 0.96 -5.40
N LEU A 523 19.01 -0.18 -6.08
CA LEU A 523 20.14 -0.98 -6.51
C LEU A 523 21.07 -0.24 -7.50
N ARG A 524 20.49 0.55 -8.41
CA ARG A 524 21.25 1.38 -9.35
C ARG A 524 22.06 2.45 -8.62
N LEU A 525 21.42 3.11 -7.66
CA LEU A 525 22.06 4.14 -6.84
C LEU A 525 23.16 3.57 -5.94
N ARG A 526 22.95 2.39 -5.39
CA ARG A 526 23.97 1.68 -4.62
C ARG A 526 25.21 1.39 -5.48
N ARG A 527 25.03 0.78 -6.65
CA ARG A 527 26.14 0.53 -7.61
C ARG A 527 26.86 1.82 -8.05
N PHE A 528 26.09 2.90 -8.22
CA PHE A 528 26.69 4.22 -8.51
C PHE A 528 27.59 4.70 -7.37
N ALA A 529 27.12 4.62 -6.12
CA ALA A 529 27.89 5.03 -4.95
C ALA A 529 29.13 4.13 -4.73
N GLU A 530 28.99 2.80 -4.86
CA GLU A 530 30.08 1.83 -4.81
C GLU A 530 31.17 2.16 -5.83
N LYS A 531 30.79 2.41 -7.09
CA LYS A 531 31.72 2.78 -8.16
C LYS A 531 32.41 4.12 -7.91
N ARG A 532 31.68 5.11 -7.37
CA ARG A 532 32.18 6.48 -7.17
C ARG A 532 33.14 6.58 -5.99
N LEU A 533 32.85 5.88 -4.90
CA LEU A 533 33.61 5.92 -3.66
C LEU A 533 34.71 4.85 -3.59
N GLY A 534 34.60 3.75 -4.36
CA GLY A 534 35.59 2.66 -4.32
C GLY A 534 35.81 2.13 -2.90
N ALA A 535 37.02 2.13 -2.41
CA ALA A 535 37.37 1.68 -1.06
C ALA A 535 36.78 2.54 0.08
N ARG A 536 36.30 3.74 -0.22
CA ARG A 536 35.61 4.61 0.76
C ARG A 536 34.11 4.28 0.91
N PHE A 537 33.59 3.38 0.09
CA PHE A 537 32.17 3.02 0.18
C PHE A 537 31.87 2.33 1.52
N ASP A 538 30.87 2.83 2.22
CA ASP A 538 30.35 2.25 3.47
C ASP A 538 28.84 2.01 3.31
N LEU A 539 28.44 0.75 3.42
CA LEU A 539 27.04 0.33 3.24
C LEU A 539 26.12 0.94 4.30
N ARG A 540 26.59 1.14 5.52
CA ARG A 540 25.82 1.77 6.60
C ARG A 540 25.50 3.21 6.25
N ARG A 541 26.51 3.97 5.83
CA ARG A 541 26.34 5.38 5.43
C ARG A 541 25.48 5.52 4.17
N PHE A 542 25.57 4.55 3.24
CA PHE A 542 24.67 4.52 2.08
C PHE A 542 23.22 4.35 2.52
N HIS A 543 22.91 3.39 3.40
CA HIS A 543 21.57 3.19 3.89
C HIS A 543 21.05 4.40 4.69
N ASP A 544 21.92 5.02 5.50
CA ASP A 544 21.57 6.23 6.22
C ASP A 544 21.19 7.36 5.24
N ALA A 545 21.99 7.58 4.18
CA ALA A 545 21.69 8.57 3.15
C ALA A 545 20.38 8.29 2.38
N VAL A 546 20.01 7.03 2.22
CA VAL A 546 18.73 6.64 1.62
C VAL A 546 17.56 6.97 2.55
N LEU A 547 17.69 6.72 3.87
CA LEU A 547 16.56 6.75 4.82
C LEU A 547 16.39 8.08 5.56
N GLU A 548 17.45 8.89 5.69
CA GLU A 548 17.46 10.12 6.51
C GLU A 548 16.52 11.24 6.01
N ASN A 549 15.98 11.07 4.80
CA ASN A 549 15.10 12.06 4.18
C ASN A 549 13.62 11.66 4.19
N GLY A 550 13.27 10.52 4.80
CA GLY A 550 11.96 9.90 4.69
C GLY A 550 11.71 9.29 3.31
N ALA A 551 10.48 8.88 3.03
CA ALA A 551 10.11 8.21 1.78
C ALA A 551 9.89 9.22 0.63
N VAL A 552 10.95 9.92 0.25
CA VAL A 552 10.95 10.96 -0.80
C VAL A 552 10.81 10.37 -2.21
N SER A 553 10.60 11.23 -3.21
CA SER A 553 10.59 10.82 -4.62
C SER A 553 11.92 10.18 -5.02
N LEU A 554 11.87 9.27 -6.00
CA LEU A 554 13.08 8.63 -6.51
C LEU A 554 14.08 9.65 -7.10
N GLN A 555 13.60 10.82 -7.56
CA GLN A 555 14.49 11.91 -7.99
C GLN A 555 15.21 12.55 -6.78
N ALA A 556 14.51 12.85 -5.70
CA ALA A 556 15.13 13.37 -4.48
C ALA A 556 16.11 12.35 -3.86
N LEU A 557 15.77 11.07 -3.93
CA LEU A 557 16.69 9.98 -3.55
C LEU A 557 17.98 9.98 -4.39
N ARG A 558 17.86 10.19 -5.72
CA ARG A 558 19.04 10.33 -6.61
C ARG A 558 19.95 11.46 -6.14
N ASP A 559 19.37 12.58 -5.79
CA ASP A 559 20.13 13.77 -5.39
C ASP A 559 20.81 13.55 -4.01
N ALA A 560 20.11 12.93 -3.06
CA ALA A 560 20.69 12.55 -1.76
C ALA A 560 21.88 11.59 -1.90
N VAL A 561 21.75 10.52 -2.70
CA VAL A 561 22.84 9.56 -2.92
C VAL A 561 24.00 10.17 -3.71
N ARG A 562 23.75 11.09 -4.65
CA ARG A 562 24.81 11.84 -5.34
C ARG A 562 25.59 12.72 -4.37
N ALA A 563 24.90 13.41 -3.47
CA ALA A 563 25.53 14.21 -2.42
C ALA A 563 26.43 13.34 -1.53
N TYR A 564 25.92 12.22 -1.04
CA TYR A 564 26.69 11.23 -0.29
C TYR A 564 27.92 10.74 -1.06
N ALA A 565 27.80 10.41 -2.34
CA ALA A 565 28.89 9.90 -3.16
C ALA A 565 29.92 10.97 -3.57
N SER A 566 29.65 12.25 -3.29
CA SER A 566 30.56 13.38 -3.56
C SER A 566 31.30 13.86 -2.31
N ALA A 567 30.86 13.47 -1.12
CA ALA A 567 31.50 13.74 0.16
C ALA A 567 32.61 12.70 0.44
#